data_dec1d911b4ceea6159fabede385f582c
#
_entry.id   dec1d911b4ceea6159fabede385f582c
#
_cell.length_a   1.000
_cell.length_b   1.000
_cell.length_c   1.000
_cell.angle_alpha   90.00
_cell.angle_beta   90.00
_cell.angle_gamma   90.00
#
_symmetry.space_group_name_H-M   'P 1'
#
loop_
_entity.id
_entity.type
_entity.pdbx_description
1 polymer ?
#
loop_
_entity_poly.entity_id
_entity_poly.type
_entity_poly.pdbx_seq_one_letter_code
_entity_poly.pdbx_strand_id
1 'polypeptide(L)'
;MRVNGEEVWHDSSDGVIISTPIGSSAYSLSAGGPVIFQDSKVFGIVSVNSLDITRRPLIVSEDSFIEIDNISSRLRCEVILDGKDRFKVEKVVACTKYQQAAHLIRMKKDSTAVSALAKKVKLAEDLLNMPPSSKLLLKTLQYEGSLTQKELSEKTLLPDRTVRLALRLLLEKGYIKKRVSLRDTRQRIYEIPK
;
A
#
# COMPACT_ATOMS: atom_id res chain seq x y z
N MET A 1 3.08 15.28 -20.26
CA MET A 1 1.76 14.67 -19.98
C MET A 1 0.65 15.66 -20.26
N ARG A 2 -0.41 15.21 -20.88
CA ARG A 2 -1.60 16.01 -21.24
C ARG A 2 -2.86 15.43 -20.62
N VAL A 3 -3.81 16.32 -20.35
CA VAL A 3 -5.15 15.95 -19.90
C VAL A 3 -6.14 16.66 -20.83
N ASN A 4 -6.99 15.90 -21.52
CA ASN A 4 -7.93 16.41 -22.53
C ASN A 4 -7.27 17.26 -23.63
N GLY A 5 -6.04 16.91 -24.02
CA GLY A 5 -5.23 17.60 -25.03
C GLY A 5 -4.42 18.79 -24.51
N GLU A 6 -4.65 19.26 -23.30
CA GLU A 6 -3.87 20.35 -22.69
C GLU A 6 -2.64 19.80 -21.95
N GLU A 7 -1.49 20.45 -22.13
CA GLU A 7 -0.27 20.09 -21.42
C GLU A 7 -0.36 20.54 -19.96
N VAL A 8 -0.25 19.55 -19.04
CA VAL A 8 -0.35 19.78 -17.61
C VAL A 8 1.00 19.62 -16.92
N TRP A 9 1.78 18.61 -17.34
CA TRP A 9 3.10 18.33 -16.76
C TRP A 9 4.14 18.09 -17.84
N HIS A 10 5.29 18.72 -17.67
CA HIS A 10 6.56 18.27 -18.19
C HIS A 10 7.44 17.92 -16.99
N ASP A 11 7.84 16.66 -16.83
CA ASP A 11 8.47 16.18 -15.62
C ASP A 11 9.63 15.21 -15.92
N SER A 12 10.62 15.20 -15.05
CA SER A 12 11.67 14.18 -15.00
C SER A 12 11.50 13.41 -13.70
N SER A 13 11.08 12.17 -13.81
CA SER A 13 10.69 11.33 -12.67
C SER A 13 10.90 9.85 -12.98
N ASP A 14 10.84 9.00 -11.96
CA ASP A 14 10.94 7.54 -12.13
C ASP A 14 9.67 6.95 -12.78
N GLY A 15 8.55 7.67 -12.73
CA GLY A 15 7.30 7.26 -13.34
C GLY A 15 6.10 8.12 -12.95
N VAL A 16 4.95 7.73 -13.47
CA VAL A 16 3.66 8.35 -13.17
C VAL A 16 2.66 7.26 -12.80
N ILE A 17 1.95 7.46 -11.72
CA ILE A 17 0.86 6.58 -11.27
C ILE A 17 -0.46 7.26 -11.60
N ILE A 18 -1.32 6.55 -12.33
CA ILE A 18 -2.72 6.93 -12.53
C ILE A 18 -3.55 5.93 -11.73
N SER A 19 -4.37 6.42 -10.83
CA SER A 19 -5.15 5.58 -9.91
C SER A 19 -6.63 5.92 -9.91
N THR A 20 -7.45 4.90 -9.80
CA THR A 20 -8.86 5.04 -9.42
C THR A 20 -8.97 5.41 -7.93
N PRO A 21 -10.15 5.84 -7.44
CA PRO A 21 -10.36 6.08 -6.02
C PRO A 21 -9.99 4.89 -5.13
N ILE A 22 -10.29 3.66 -5.55
CA ILE A 22 -9.90 2.45 -4.82
C ILE A 22 -8.39 2.28 -4.80
N GLY A 23 -7.72 2.50 -5.93
CA GLY A 23 -6.27 2.40 -6.07
C GLY A 23 -5.50 3.51 -5.36
N SER A 24 -6.14 4.63 -5.00
CA SER A 24 -5.50 5.75 -4.30
C SER A 24 -4.89 5.36 -2.96
N SER A 25 -5.43 4.32 -2.30
CA SER A 25 -4.92 3.79 -1.03
C SER A 25 -3.83 2.72 -1.17
N ALA A 26 -3.37 2.42 -2.38
CA ALA A 26 -2.32 1.45 -2.70
C ALA A 26 -0.97 2.13 -2.97
N TYR A 27 -0.34 1.86 -4.09
CA TYR A 27 0.98 2.44 -4.43
C TYR A 27 0.95 3.96 -4.58
N SER A 28 -0.16 4.53 -5.07
CA SER A 28 -0.37 5.98 -5.14
C SER A 28 -0.18 6.65 -3.77
N LEU A 29 -0.71 6.06 -2.70
CA LEU A 29 -0.53 6.58 -1.33
C LEU A 29 0.95 6.57 -0.92
N SER A 30 1.67 5.50 -1.23
CA SER A 30 3.11 5.38 -0.91
C SER A 30 3.97 6.39 -1.67
N ALA A 31 3.52 6.80 -2.86
CA ALA A 31 4.15 7.83 -3.68
C ALA A 31 3.74 9.28 -3.27
N GLY A 32 3.02 9.45 -2.17
CA GLY A 32 2.59 10.76 -1.68
C GLY A 32 1.27 11.25 -2.27
N GLY A 33 0.52 10.39 -2.94
CA GLY A 33 -0.80 10.71 -3.48
C GLY A 33 -1.87 10.86 -2.40
N PRO A 34 -2.93 11.62 -2.66
CA PRO A 34 -4.04 11.76 -1.75
C PRO A 34 -4.88 10.49 -1.70
N VAL A 35 -5.55 10.28 -0.57
CA VAL A 35 -6.61 9.28 -0.49
C VAL A 35 -7.89 9.86 -1.05
N ILE A 36 -8.47 9.14 -2.00
CA ILE A 36 -9.70 9.52 -2.68
C ILE A 36 -10.84 8.63 -2.18
N PHE A 37 -11.98 9.24 -1.89
CA PHE A 37 -13.17 8.50 -1.49
C PHE A 37 -13.66 7.60 -2.63
N GLN A 38 -14.07 6.39 -2.31
CA GLN A 38 -14.44 5.36 -3.30
C GLN A 38 -15.60 5.77 -4.22
N ASP A 39 -16.48 6.62 -3.73
CA ASP A 39 -17.66 7.09 -4.49
C ASP A 39 -17.35 8.31 -5.40
N SER A 40 -16.11 8.80 -5.37
CA SER A 40 -15.68 9.92 -6.20
C SER A 40 -15.48 9.49 -7.66
N LYS A 41 -15.94 10.31 -8.59
CA LYS A 41 -15.81 10.08 -10.03
C LYS A 41 -14.57 10.78 -10.59
N VAL A 42 -13.39 10.32 -10.16
CA VAL A 42 -12.12 10.96 -10.50
C VAL A 42 -10.99 9.95 -10.68
N PHE A 43 -9.92 10.41 -11.33
CA PHE A 43 -8.62 9.78 -11.30
C PHE A 43 -7.63 10.59 -10.46
N GLY A 44 -6.76 9.92 -9.71
CA GLY A 44 -5.59 10.51 -9.09
C GLY A 44 -4.36 10.30 -9.96
N ILE A 45 -3.55 11.34 -10.14
CA ILE A 45 -2.29 11.30 -10.90
C ILE A 45 -1.17 11.73 -9.98
N VAL A 46 -0.14 10.89 -9.84
CA VAL A 46 0.99 11.10 -8.93
C VAL A 46 2.30 10.83 -9.66
N SER A 47 3.22 11.77 -9.62
CA SER A 47 4.59 11.57 -10.09
C SER A 47 5.41 10.82 -9.03
N VAL A 48 6.24 9.88 -9.46
CA VAL A 48 7.11 9.09 -8.58
C VAL A 48 8.52 9.65 -8.62
N ASN A 49 9.04 10.09 -7.48
CA ASN A 49 10.40 10.64 -7.36
C ASN A 49 10.69 11.75 -8.39
N SER A 50 9.76 12.70 -8.54
CA SER A 50 9.97 13.86 -9.42
C SER A 50 11.19 14.68 -8.97
N LEU A 51 11.99 15.13 -9.93
CA LEU A 51 13.06 16.10 -9.68
C LEU A 51 12.52 17.50 -9.38
N ASP A 52 11.29 17.77 -9.77
CA ASP A 52 10.58 19.02 -9.44
C ASP A 52 9.90 18.90 -8.08
N ILE A 53 10.51 19.50 -7.06
CA ILE A 53 10.00 19.50 -5.68
C ILE A 53 8.66 20.22 -5.51
N THR A 54 8.26 21.01 -6.50
CA THR A 54 6.96 21.70 -6.50
C THR A 54 5.84 20.83 -7.08
N ARG A 55 6.19 19.68 -7.65
CA ARG A 55 5.22 18.77 -8.24
C ARG A 55 4.19 18.31 -7.21
N ARG A 56 2.92 18.51 -7.53
CA ARG A 56 1.80 18.10 -6.67
C ARG A 56 0.95 17.06 -7.38
N PRO A 57 0.39 16.09 -6.66
CA PRO A 57 -0.62 15.19 -7.20
C PRO A 57 -1.80 15.96 -7.81
N LEU A 58 -2.34 15.43 -8.89
CA LEU A 58 -3.52 15.97 -9.55
C LEU A 58 -4.71 15.05 -9.35
N ILE A 59 -5.88 15.67 -9.28
CA ILE A 59 -7.17 14.99 -9.33
C ILE A 59 -7.90 15.50 -10.56
N VAL A 60 -8.29 14.58 -11.43
CA VAL A 60 -9.01 14.89 -12.68
C VAL A 60 -10.31 14.09 -12.74
N SER A 61 -11.26 14.51 -13.57
CA SER A 61 -12.50 13.76 -13.79
C SER A 61 -12.24 12.34 -14.30
N GLU A 62 -13.07 11.36 -13.93
CA GLU A 62 -13.01 10.01 -14.48
C GLU A 62 -13.23 9.96 -15.99
N ASP A 63 -13.87 10.98 -16.57
CA ASP A 63 -14.10 11.09 -18.02
C ASP A 63 -12.93 11.75 -18.75
N SER A 64 -11.86 12.12 -18.06
CA SER A 64 -10.67 12.72 -18.65
C SER A 64 -9.90 11.72 -19.50
N PHE A 65 -9.37 12.21 -20.61
CA PHE A 65 -8.41 11.50 -21.44
C PHE A 65 -6.99 11.95 -21.05
N ILE A 66 -6.20 11.02 -20.52
CA ILE A 66 -4.86 11.30 -20.00
C ILE A 66 -3.84 10.70 -20.95
N GLU A 67 -2.92 11.51 -21.44
CA GLU A 67 -1.83 11.09 -22.34
C GLU A 67 -0.47 11.36 -21.70
N ILE A 68 0.40 10.38 -21.76
CA ILE A 68 1.81 10.50 -21.41
C ILE A 68 2.60 10.32 -22.69
N ASP A 69 3.17 11.40 -23.18
CA ASP A 69 3.93 11.50 -24.43
C ASP A 69 5.40 11.87 -24.14
N ASN A 70 6.22 11.90 -25.20
CA ASN A 70 7.65 12.24 -25.11
C ASN A 70 8.40 11.46 -24.03
N ILE A 71 8.05 10.19 -23.87
CA ILE A 71 8.68 9.32 -22.89
C ILE A 71 10.12 9.04 -23.32
N SER A 72 11.07 9.52 -22.51
CA SER A 72 12.50 9.31 -22.75
C SER A 72 13.14 8.72 -21.50
N SER A 73 13.87 7.63 -21.66
CA SER A 73 14.60 6.99 -20.56
C SER A 73 15.84 6.28 -21.08
N ARG A 74 16.87 6.21 -20.24
CA ARG A 74 18.06 5.38 -20.49
C ARG A 74 17.78 3.89 -20.29
N LEU A 75 16.71 3.57 -19.57
CA LEU A 75 16.27 2.22 -19.26
C LEU A 75 14.96 1.91 -20.00
N ARG A 76 14.55 0.65 -19.93
CA ARG A 76 13.26 0.21 -20.45
C ARG A 76 12.12 0.83 -19.68
N CYS A 77 11.17 1.46 -20.38
CA CYS A 77 9.92 1.94 -19.80
C CYS A 77 8.81 0.90 -19.99
N GLU A 78 8.01 0.73 -18.95
CA GLU A 78 6.90 -0.21 -18.92
C GLU A 78 5.64 0.43 -18.32
N VAL A 79 4.47 0.06 -18.86
CA VAL A 79 3.19 0.24 -18.17
C VAL A 79 2.94 -1.00 -17.31
N ILE A 80 2.63 -0.79 -16.06
CA ILE A 80 2.32 -1.87 -15.11
C ILE A 80 0.89 -1.68 -14.64
N LEU A 81 0.01 -2.66 -14.94
CA LEU A 81 -1.38 -2.66 -14.51
C LEU A 81 -1.52 -3.48 -13.22
N ASP A 82 -2.01 -2.84 -12.17
CA ASP A 82 -2.29 -3.46 -10.85
C ASP A 82 -1.14 -4.31 -10.28
N GLY A 83 0.11 -3.95 -10.64
CA GLY A 83 1.32 -4.64 -10.20
C GLY A 83 1.57 -6.02 -10.85
N LYS A 84 0.76 -6.42 -11.82
CA LYS A 84 0.80 -7.76 -12.46
C LYS A 84 1.21 -7.70 -13.91
N ASP A 85 0.38 -7.10 -14.75
CA ASP A 85 0.57 -7.10 -16.18
C ASP A 85 1.55 -6.01 -16.60
N ARG A 86 2.49 -6.33 -17.49
CA ARG A 86 3.56 -5.44 -17.91
C ARG A 86 3.57 -5.31 -19.43
N PHE A 87 3.55 -4.07 -19.89
CA PHE A 87 3.58 -3.75 -21.32
C PHE A 87 4.74 -2.79 -21.60
N LYS A 88 5.49 -3.07 -22.65
CA LYS A 88 6.55 -2.18 -23.10
C LYS A 88 5.95 -0.90 -23.66
N VAL A 89 6.47 0.23 -23.22
CA VAL A 89 6.12 1.55 -23.77
C VAL A 89 7.00 1.85 -24.97
N GLU A 90 6.39 2.24 -26.10
CA GLU A 90 7.14 2.61 -27.31
C GLU A 90 7.19 4.13 -27.51
N LYS A 91 6.06 4.83 -27.42
CA LYS A 91 5.98 6.28 -27.69
C LYS A 91 5.03 7.04 -26.78
N VAL A 92 3.79 6.58 -26.68
CA VAL A 92 2.71 7.27 -25.97
C VAL A 92 1.92 6.23 -25.18
N VAL A 93 1.47 6.64 -23.99
CA VAL A 93 0.50 5.89 -23.17
C VAL A 93 -0.72 6.76 -23.00
N ALA A 94 -1.89 6.22 -23.34
CA ALA A 94 -3.16 6.87 -23.11
C ALA A 94 -3.98 6.09 -22.09
N CYS A 95 -4.64 6.80 -21.19
CA CYS A 95 -5.51 6.24 -20.16
C CYS A 95 -6.86 6.97 -20.16
N THR A 96 -7.93 6.20 -20.13
CA THR A 96 -9.30 6.69 -20.01
C THR A 96 -10.13 5.68 -19.23
N LYS A 97 -11.33 6.10 -18.82
CA LYS A 97 -12.29 5.25 -18.13
C LYS A 97 -12.73 4.09 -19.02
N TYR A 98 -12.73 2.88 -18.47
CA TYR A 98 -13.33 1.74 -19.12
C TYR A 98 -14.86 1.73 -18.91
N GLN A 99 -15.61 1.49 -19.97
CA GLN A 99 -17.09 1.58 -19.92
C GLN A 99 -17.74 0.48 -19.06
N GLN A 100 -17.12 -0.70 -18.95
CA GLN A 100 -17.62 -1.81 -18.16
C GLN A 100 -16.89 -1.87 -16.82
N ALA A 101 -17.27 -1.01 -15.89
CA ALA A 101 -16.69 -0.98 -14.55
C ALA A 101 -17.16 -2.16 -13.70
N ALA A 102 -16.27 -2.68 -12.86
CA ALA A 102 -16.65 -3.63 -11.82
C ALA A 102 -17.43 -2.93 -10.70
N HIS A 103 -18.53 -3.54 -10.26
CA HIS A 103 -19.31 -3.04 -9.14
C HIS A 103 -18.99 -3.81 -7.86
N LEU A 104 -18.46 -3.13 -6.85
CA LEU A 104 -18.19 -3.72 -5.54
C LEU A 104 -19.40 -3.54 -4.63
N ILE A 105 -19.99 -4.66 -4.20
CA ILE A 105 -21.12 -4.66 -3.26
C ILE A 105 -20.60 -4.72 -1.83
N ARG A 106 -20.96 -3.71 -1.04
CA ARG A 106 -20.59 -3.65 0.38
C ARG A 106 -21.66 -4.34 1.23
N MET A 107 -21.28 -5.42 1.92
CA MET A 107 -22.16 -6.22 2.76
C MET A 107 -22.41 -5.63 4.16
N LYS A 108 -21.49 -4.79 4.66
CA LYS A 108 -21.60 -4.18 6.02
C LYS A 108 -21.54 -2.66 5.93
N LYS A 109 -22.52 -1.98 6.53
CA LYS A 109 -22.60 -0.51 6.59
C LYS A 109 -21.46 0.14 7.42
N ASP A 110 -20.89 -0.59 8.38
CA ASP A 110 -19.94 -0.03 9.37
C ASP A 110 -18.49 0.13 8.86
N SER A 111 -18.15 -0.36 7.67
CA SER A 111 -16.82 -0.19 7.08
C SER A 111 -16.83 0.94 6.06
N THR A 112 -16.76 2.18 6.53
CA THR A 112 -16.56 3.31 5.63
C THR A 112 -15.12 3.36 5.13
N ALA A 113 -14.90 3.90 3.91
CA ALA A 113 -13.55 4.12 3.37
C ALA A 113 -12.69 4.94 4.36
N VAL A 114 -13.31 5.87 5.08
CA VAL A 114 -12.68 6.69 6.13
C VAL A 114 -12.18 5.84 7.28
N SER A 115 -12.99 4.89 7.78
CA SER A 115 -12.57 4.03 8.90
C SER A 115 -11.44 3.06 8.50
N ALA A 116 -11.47 2.56 7.27
CA ALA A 116 -10.40 1.73 6.73
C ALA A 116 -9.10 2.52 6.54
N LEU A 117 -9.21 3.77 6.08
CA LEU A 117 -8.08 4.68 5.94
C LEU A 117 -7.50 5.05 7.32
N ALA A 118 -8.34 5.48 8.27
CA ALA A 118 -7.91 5.82 9.62
C ALA A 118 -7.15 4.66 10.28
N LYS A 119 -7.62 3.42 10.07
CA LYS A 119 -6.89 2.22 10.54
C LYS A 119 -5.53 2.06 9.85
N LYS A 120 -5.44 2.29 8.52
CA LYS A 120 -4.16 2.21 7.78
C LYS A 120 -3.18 3.29 8.20
N VAL A 121 -3.63 4.54 8.33
CA VAL A 121 -2.80 5.67 8.78
C VAL A 121 -2.29 5.42 10.19
N LYS A 122 -3.18 5.04 11.12
CA LYS A 122 -2.80 4.70 12.48
C LYS A 122 -1.80 3.54 12.55
N LEU A 123 -2.01 2.50 11.72
CA LEU A 123 -1.07 1.40 11.61
C LEU A 123 0.31 1.87 11.10
N ALA A 124 0.33 2.75 10.10
CA ALA A 124 1.58 3.29 9.58
C ALA A 124 2.33 4.14 10.62
N GLU A 125 1.63 5.01 11.35
CA GLU A 125 2.20 5.81 12.46
C GLU A 125 2.72 4.92 13.58
N ASP A 126 1.93 3.93 13.98
CA ASP A 126 2.32 2.97 15.01
C ASP A 126 3.54 2.15 14.59
N LEU A 127 3.62 1.74 13.31
CA LEU A 127 4.78 1.05 12.77
C LEU A 127 6.02 1.94 12.75
N LEU A 128 5.90 3.23 12.44
CA LEU A 128 7.02 4.18 12.48
C LEU A 128 7.61 4.28 13.89
N ASN A 129 6.75 4.36 14.90
CA ASN A 129 7.13 4.52 16.31
C ASN A 129 7.43 3.19 17.03
N MET A 130 7.32 2.05 16.35
CA MET A 130 7.53 0.73 16.93
C MET A 130 9.03 0.38 16.96
N PRO A 131 9.52 -0.24 18.06
CA PRO A 131 10.90 -0.73 18.14
C PRO A 131 11.23 -1.70 16.99
N PRO A 132 12.48 -1.68 16.48
CA PRO A 132 12.89 -2.56 15.37
C PRO A 132 12.63 -4.05 15.62
N SER A 133 12.83 -4.51 16.86
CA SER A 133 12.55 -5.90 17.27
C SER A 133 11.07 -6.26 17.10
N SER A 134 10.16 -5.36 17.46
CA SER A 134 8.71 -5.59 17.30
C SER A 134 8.30 -5.61 15.83
N LYS A 135 8.88 -4.73 15.00
CA LYS A 135 8.68 -4.75 13.53
C LYS A 135 9.13 -6.07 12.93
N LEU A 136 10.30 -6.56 13.34
CA LEU A 136 10.85 -7.83 12.85
C LEU A 136 9.94 -9.00 13.22
N LEU A 137 9.50 -9.10 14.48
CA LEU A 137 8.59 -10.16 14.94
C LEU A 137 7.25 -10.12 14.20
N LEU A 138 6.67 -8.93 14.02
CA LEU A 138 5.41 -8.77 13.28
C LEU A 138 5.56 -9.25 11.84
N LYS A 139 6.67 -8.88 11.19
CA LYS A 139 6.97 -9.30 9.82
C LYS A 139 7.19 -10.81 9.72
N THR A 140 7.90 -11.41 10.67
CA THR A 140 8.12 -12.87 10.73
C THR A 140 6.78 -13.60 10.87
N LEU A 141 5.89 -13.16 11.76
CA LEU A 141 4.55 -13.73 11.91
C LEU A 141 3.68 -13.55 10.66
N GLN A 142 3.87 -12.48 9.90
CA GLN A 142 3.15 -12.23 8.65
C GLN A 142 3.53 -13.24 7.56
N TYR A 143 4.81 -13.60 7.46
CA TYR A 143 5.31 -14.53 6.44
C TYR A 143 5.16 -16.00 6.84
N GLU A 144 5.44 -16.32 8.09
CA GLU A 144 5.53 -17.70 8.59
C GLU A 144 4.23 -18.19 9.26
N GLY A 145 3.30 -17.27 9.53
CA GLY A 145 2.06 -17.60 10.22
C GLY A 145 2.20 -17.68 11.74
N SER A 146 1.51 -18.64 12.35
CA SER A 146 1.47 -18.79 13.82
C SER A 146 2.75 -19.46 14.35
N LEU A 147 3.42 -18.81 15.29
CA LEU A 147 4.70 -19.27 15.87
C LEU A 147 4.68 -19.20 17.40
N THR A 148 5.47 -20.07 18.04
CA THR A 148 5.79 -20.01 19.47
C THR A 148 6.89 -18.97 19.74
N GLN A 149 7.06 -18.59 21.01
CA GLN A 149 8.13 -17.67 21.40
C GLN A 149 9.53 -18.24 21.05
N LYS A 150 9.73 -19.55 21.22
CA LYS A 150 11.00 -20.22 20.92
C LYS A 150 11.31 -20.18 19.43
N GLU A 151 10.36 -20.54 18.58
CA GLU A 151 10.50 -20.45 17.11
C GLU A 151 10.76 -19.02 16.64
N LEU A 152 10.11 -18.03 17.25
CA LEU A 152 10.38 -16.63 16.97
C LEU A 152 11.80 -16.21 17.34
N SER A 153 12.32 -16.66 18.52
CA SER A 153 13.70 -16.40 18.92
C SER A 153 14.69 -17.03 17.95
N GLU A 154 14.46 -18.28 17.56
CA GLU A 154 15.31 -19.01 16.62
C GLU A 154 15.31 -18.37 15.21
N LYS A 155 14.13 -18.00 14.69
CA LYS A 155 14.00 -17.42 13.35
C LYS A 155 14.51 -15.98 13.25
N THR A 156 14.36 -15.19 14.31
CA THR A 156 14.76 -13.78 14.30
C THR A 156 16.15 -13.54 14.86
N LEU A 157 16.77 -14.55 15.45
CA LEU A 157 18.06 -14.47 16.15
C LEU A 157 18.09 -13.41 17.26
N LEU A 158 16.92 -13.02 17.78
CA LEU A 158 16.81 -12.09 18.88
C LEU A 158 16.90 -12.81 20.23
N PRO A 159 17.54 -12.19 21.23
CA PRO A 159 17.55 -12.72 22.58
C PRO A 159 16.12 -12.90 23.14
N ASP A 160 15.88 -13.96 23.90
CA ASP A 160 14.56 -14.28 24.48
C ASP A 160 13.92 -13.14 25.26
N ARG A 161 14.73 -12.34 25.96
CA ARG A 161 14.26 -11.16 26.67
C ARG A 161 13.69 -10.12 25.71
N THR A 162 14.36 -9.90 24.59
CA THR A 162 13.93 -8.95 23.53
C THR A 162 12.65 -9.43 22.85
N VAL A 163 12.59 -10.74 22.52
CA VAL A 163 11.38 -11.37 21.95
C VAL A 163 10.19 -11.20 22.89
N ARG A 164 10.38 -11.45 24.19
CA ARG A 164 9.35 -11.33 25.22
C ARG A 164 8.80 -9.92 25.34
N LEU A 165 9.68 -8.92 25.36
CA LEU A 165 9.29 -7.50 25.42
C LEU A 165 8.54 -7.07 24.14
N ALA A 166 9.03 -7.47 22.99
CA ALA A 166 8.41 -7.17 21.71
C ALA A 166 7.02 -7.83 21.56
N LEU A 167 6.88 -9.10 21.95
CA LEU A 167 5.58 -9.79 21.96
C LEU A 167 4.58 -9.13 22.92
N ARG A 168 5.03 -8.68 24.08
CA ARG A 168 4.18 -7.95 25.02
C ARG A 168 3.65 -6.67 24.41
N LEU A 169 4.51 -5.86 23.79
CA LEU A 169 4.12 -4.62 23.13
C LEU A 169 3.12 -4.88 21.99
N LEU A 170 3.37 -5.91 21.18
CA LEU A 170 2.48 -6.29 20.07
C LEU A 170 1.12 -6.78 20.54
N LEU A 171 1.06 -7.49 21.68
CA LEU A 171 -0.19 -7.92 22.33
C LEU A 171 -0.96 -6.73 22.89
N GLU A 172 -0.30 -5.82 23.64
CA GLU A 172 -0.88 -4.61 24.23
C GLU A 172 -1.49 -3.71 23.15
N LYS A 173 -0.82 -3.58 22.00
CA LYS A 173 -1.31 -2.82 20.84
C LYS A 173 -2.32 -3.57 19.96
N GLY A 174 -2.60 -4.84 20.26
CA GLY A 174 -3.58 -5.66 19.52
C GLY A 174 -3.13 -6.12 18.13
N TYR A 175 -1.84 -6.03 17.78
CA TYR A 175 -1.32 -6.48 16.49
C TYR A 175 -1.21 -7.99 16.38
N ILE A 176 -1.10 -8.68 17.51
CA ILE A 176 -1.05 -10.14 17.57
C ILE A 176 -2.02 -10.65 18.63
N LYS A 177 -2.43 -11.90 18.47
CA LYS A 177 -3.17 -12.65 19.47
C LYS A 177 -2.33 -13.81 19.99
N LYS A 178 -2.62 -14.22 21.22
CA LYS A 178 -1.98 -15.34 21.89
C LYS A 178 -2.99 -16.45 22.09
N ARG A 179 -2.64 -17.65 21.65
CA ARG A 179 -3.42 -18.89 21.88
C ARG A 179 -2.61 -19.90 22.66
N VAL A 180 -3.30 -20.83 23.33
CA VAL A 180 -2.68 -22.03 23.91
C VAL A 180 -2.53 -23.05 22.79
N SER A 181 -1.40 -23.73 22.72
CA SER A 181 -1.21 -24.82 21.77
C SER A 181 -2.10 -26.00 22.14
N LEU A 182 -2.79 -26.57 21.14
CA LEU A 182 -3.62 -27.77 21.33
C LEU A 182 -2.77 -29.03 21.56
N ARG A 183 -1.49 -29.01 21.18
CA ARG A 183 -0.54 -30.13 21.33
C ARG A 183 0.17 -30.11 22.68
N ASP A 184 0.46 -28.91 23.20
CA ASP A 184 1.13 -28.72 24.47
C ASP A 184 0.56 -27.47 25.17
N THR A 185 -0.24 -27.66 26.20
CA THR A 185 -0.90 -26.60 26.94
C THR A 185 0.05 -25.63 27.66
N ARG A 186 1.32 -25.97 27.77
CA ARG A 186 2.36 -25.09 28.32
C ARG A 186 2.89 -24.11 27.28
N GLN A 187 2.72 -24.39 26.01
CA GLN A 187 3.20 -23.55 24.92
C GLN A 187 2.16 -22.51 24.51
N ARG A 188 2.64 -21.30 24.23
CA ARG A 188 1.85 -20.18 23.74
C ARG A 188 2.20 -19.95 22.28
N ILE A 189 1.19 -19.87 21.44
CA ILE A 189 1.29 -19.59 20.01
C ILE A 189 0.84 -18.16 19.79
N TYR A 190 1.59 -17.40 19.01
CA TYR A 190 1.30 -16.02 18.62
C TYR A 190 0.93 -15.98 17.14
N GLU A 191 -0.06 -15.20 16.81
CA GLU A 191 -0.57 -15.05 15.45
C GLU A 191 -1.13 -13.66 15.19
N ILE A 192 -1.17 -13.24 13.94
CA ILE A 192 -1.84 -12.00 13.53
C ILE A 192 -3.34 -12.25 13.45
N PRO A 193 -4.19 -11.40 14.05
CA PRO A 193 -5.64 -11.51 13.91
C PRO A 193 -6.07 -11.39 12.44
N LYS A 194 -6.91 -12.30 11.99
CA LYS A 194 -7.55 -12.19 10.66
C LYS A 194 -8.59 -11.10 10.63
#